data_b74a1ede9f40424e2dc47d1406934f20
#
_entry.id   b74a1ede9f40424e2dc47d1406934f20
#
_cell.length_a   1.000
_cell.length_b   1.000
_cell.length_c   1.000
_cell.angle_alpha   90.00
_cell.angle_beta   90.00
_cell.angle_gamma   90.00
#
_symmetry.space_group_name_H-M   'P 1'
#
loop_
_entity.id
_entity.type
_entity.pdbx_description
1 polymer ?
#
loop_
_entity_poly.entity_id
_entity_poly.type
_entity_poly.pdbx_seq_one_letter_code
_entity_poly.pdbx_strand_id
1 'polypeptide(L)'
;MIADGIHSLSDFITDFIVIIFIKISSKNEDSDHPYGHGKFETFATMLISFALFVVAIGIFYSGSIKIYEVLNGEIIERPTYLALAMAAVSIIVKEGLYWYTITIGRNIDSPAVIANGWHHRSDAFSSIGTLIGISGAMFLGERWRVLDPITSLVVGIFIFGVAYKLARPSIQELLEMSLPEEVEQNIAEKIQQTPGVIAFHHLRTRKNGNTFIIDMHIKVDPDSSIVKAHDIATQVEESLKTTFGKRTQVNIHIEPYLQKN
;
A
#
# COMPACT_ATOMS: atom_id res chain seq x y z
N MET A 1 -26.56 11.45 12.71
CA MET A 1 -27.28 11.18 11.43
C MET A 1 -26.69 11.92 10.24
N ILE A 2 -26.62 13.28 10.19
CA ILE A 2 -26.00 13.98 9.04
C ILE A 2 -24.50 13.65 8.93
N ALA A 3 -23.78 13.65 10.04
CA ALA A 3 -22.34 13.31 10.07
C ALA A 3 -22.07 11.86 9.60
N ASP A 4 -22.92 10.93 10.02
CA ASP A 4 -22.79 9.51 9.61
C ASP A 4 -23.10 9.34 8.11
N GLY A 5 -24.08 10.11 7.58
CA GLY A 5 -24.38 10.13 6.16
C GLY A 5 -23.23 10.70 5.32
N ILE A 6 -22.58 11.77 5.79
CA ILE A 6 -21.41 12.36 5.13
C ILE A 6 -20.23 11.36 5.17
N HIS A 7 -20.03 10.68 6.28
CA HIS A 7 -18.98 9.65 6.42
C HIS A 7 -19.20 8.48 5.45
N SER A 8 -20.42 7.93 5.41
CA SER A 8 -20.77 6.85 4.47
C SER A 8 -20.64 7.27 3.00
N LEU A 9 -20.95 8.54 2.66
CA LEU A 9 -20.72 9.07 1.33
C LEU A 9 -19.23 9.19 1.00
N SER A 10 -18.41 9.59 1.97
CA SER A 10 -16.96 9.65 1.84
C SER A 10 -16.35 8.27 1.57
N ASP A 11 -16.80 7.24 2.30
CA ASP A 11 -16.36 5.85 2.11
C ASP A 11 -16.69 5.36 0.68
N PHE A 12 -17.91 5.64 0.22
CA PHE A 12 -18.33 5.30 -1.14
C PHE A 12 -17.48 5.99 -2.22
N ILE A 13 -17.14 7.28 -2.01
CA ILE A 13 -16.27 8.02 -2.92
C ILE A 13 -14.86 7.40 -2.94
N THR A 14 -14.33 6.99 -1.79
CA THR A 14 -13.03 6.34 -1.69
C THR A 14 -13.03 5.01 -2.44
N ASP A 15 -14.04 4.16 -2.25
CA ASP A 15 -14.20 2.89 -2.97
C ASP A 15 -14.27 3.11 -4.49
N PHE A 16 -15.01 4.12 -4.93
CA PHE A 16 -15.14 4.45 -6.34
C PHE A 16 -13.81 4.91 -6.96
N ILE A 17 -13.06 5.74 -6.23
CA ILE A 17 -11.71 6.16 -6.63
C ILE A 17 -10.81 4.95 -6.82
N VAL A 18 -10.79 4.02 -5.85
CA VAL A 18 -9.99 2.78 -5.93
C VAL A 18 -10.31 1.99 -7.18
N ILE A 19 -11.59 1.76 -7.47
CA ILE A 19 -12.03 1.01 -8.66
C ILE A 19 -11.56 1.70 -9.95
N ILE A 20 -11.67 3.04 -10.04
CA ILE A 20 -11.22 3.79 -11.21
C ILE A 20 -9.70 3.65 -11.39
N PHE A 21 -8.92 3.86 -10.33
CA PHE A 21 -7.46 3.79 -10.42
C PHE A 21 -6.95 2.39 -10.76
N ILE A 22 -7.57 1.34 -10.22
CA ILE A 22 -7.26 -0.05 -10.57
C ILE A 22 -7.58 -0.32 -12.05
N LYS A 23 -8.73 0.17 -12.52
CA LYS A 23 -9.10 0.04 -13.94
C LYS A 23 -8.14 0.79 -14.86
N ILE A 24 -7.63 1.95 -14.44
CA ILE A 24 -6.62 2.70 -15.20
C ILE A 24 -5.29 1.96 -15.15
N SER A 25 -4.85 1.49 -13.98
CA SER A 25 -3.55 0.82 -13.81
C SER A 25 -3.45 -0.48 -14.61
N SER A 26 -4.59 -1.13 -14.87
CA SER A 26 -4.65 -2.36 -15.68
C SER A 26 -4.55 -2.13 -17.19
N LYS A 27 -4.57 -0.87 -17.67
CA LYS A 27 -4.38 -0.57 -19.09
C LYS A 27 -2.96 -0.87 -19.52
N ASN A 28 -2.84 -1.38 -20.75
CA ASN A 28 -1.54 -1.55 -21.40
C ASN A 28 -0.86 -0.20 -21.66
N GLU A 29 0.38 -0.25 -22.10
CA GLU A 29 1.16 0.89 -22.57
C GLU A 29 0.42 1.60 -23.72
N ASP A 30 0.48 2.93 -23.72
CA ASP A 30 -0.06 3.79 -24.78
C ASP A 30 0.94 4.92 -25.11
N SER A 31 0.57 5.82 -26.02
CA SER A 31 1.42 6.93 -26.47
C SER A 31 1.81 7.89 -25.34
N ASP A 32 0.91 8.06 -24.33
CA ASP A 32 1.11 9.00 -23.24
C ASP A 32 1.83 8.35 -22.05
N HIS A 33 1.70 7.02 -21.93
CA HIS A 33 2.30 6.21 -20.87
C HIS A 33 3.05 4.99 -21.46
N PRO A 34 4.24 5.20 -22.08
CA PRO A 34 4.99 4.12 -22.74
C PRO A 34 5.48 3.02 -21.79
N TYR A 35 5.55 3.29 -20.50
CA TYR A 35 5.90 2.30 -19.47
C TYR A 35 4.66 1.66 -18.81
N GLY A 36 3.46 1.93 -19.33
CA GLY A 36 2.19 1.46 -18.77
C GLY A 36 1.67 2.33 -17.62
N HIS A 37 0.55 1.91 -17.08
CA HIS A 37 -0.22 2.69 -16.10
C HIS A 37 -0.06 2.19 -14.65
N GLY A 38 0.92 1.34 -14.36
CA GLY A 38 1.07 0.70 -13.04
C GLY A 38 1.13 1.69 -11.87
N LYS A 39 1.77 2.85 -12.03
CA LYS A 39 1.88 3.88 -10.98
C LYS A 39 0.55 4.52 -10.56
N PHE A 40 -0.51 4.40 -11.36
CA PHE A 40 -1.84 4.85 -10.94
C PHE A 40 -2.35 4.08 -9.72
N GLU A 41 -2.05 2.79 -9.62
CA GLU A 41 -2.39 2.00 -8.44
C GLU A 41 -1.57 2.41 -7.21
N THR A 42 -0.28 2.65 -7.39
CA THR A 42 0.62 3.15 -6.33
C THR A 42 0.15 4.51 -5.83
N PHE A 43 -0.26 5.39 -6.73
CA PHE A 43 -0.82 6.70 -6.40
C PHE A 43 -2.14 6.57 -5.62
N ALA A 44 -3.04 5.66 -6.03
CA ALA A 44 -4.27 5.38 -5.29
C ALA A 44 -3.98 4.89 -3.86
N THR A 45 -3.02 3.97 -3.71
CA THR A 45 -2.58 3.47 -2.39
C THR A 45 -2.06 4.60 -1.51
N MET A 46 -1.29 5.53 -2.08
CA MET A 46 -0.80 6.71 -1.38
C MET A 46 -1.95 7.62 -0.91
N LEU A 47 -2.95 7.87 -1.77
CA LEU A 47 -4.12 8.69 -1.43
C LEU A 47 -4.94 8.08 -0.29
N ILE A 48 -5.19 6.76 -0.33
CA ILE A 48 -5.91 6.04 0.74
C ILE A 48 -5.09 6.11 2.04
N SER A 49 -3.79 5.90 1.97
CA SER A 49 -2.92 5.98 3.13
C SER A 49 -2.94 7.37 3.76
N PHE A 50 -2.96 8.43 2.94
CA PHE A 50 -3.09 9.80 3.41
C PHE A 50 -4.45 10.06 4.07
N ALA A 51 -5.54 9.55 3.50
CA ALA A 51 -6.86 9.61 4.12
C ALA A 51 -6.87 8.92 5.51
N LEU A 52 -6.23 7.74 5.62
CA LEU A 52 -6.05 7.06 6.91
C LEU A 52 -5.24 7.90 7.92
N PHE A 53 -4.21 8.62 7.49
CA PHE A 53 -3.48 9.55 8.37
C PHE A 53 -4.39 10.65 8.91
N VAL A 54 -5.21 11.25 8.05
CA VAL A 54 -6.16 12.31 8.45
C VAL A 54 -7.16 11.77 9.46
N VAL A 55 -7.71 10.58 9.22
CA VAL A 55 -8.63 9.89 10.15
C VAL A 55 -7.93 9.60 11.48
N ALA A 56 -6.72 9.05 11.47
CA ALA A 56 -5.96 8.75 12.68
C ALA A 56 -5.70 10.00 13.54
N ILE A 57 -5.30 11.10 12.91
CA ILE A 57 -5.09 12.40 13.56
C ILE A 57 -6.41 12.94 14.13
N GLY A 58 -7.51 12.82 13.38
CA GLY A 58 -8.83 13.25 13.84
C GLY A 58 -9.30 12.49 15.07
N ILE A 59 -9.14 11.16 15.07
CA ILE A 59 -9.47 10.30 16.21
C ILE A 59 -8.59 10.65 17.43
N PHE A 60 -7.30 10.83 17.21
CA PHE A 60 -6.37 11.20 18.28
C PHE A 60 -6.71 12.57 18.89
N TYR A 61 -7.00 13.56 18.05
CA TYR A 61 -7.39 14.89 18.47
C TYR A 61 -8.69 14.88 19.27
N SER A 62 -9.73 14.22 18.75
CA SER A 62 -11.02 14.09 19.42
C SER A 62 -10.90 13.34 20.75
N GLY A 63 -10.14 12.24 20.80
CA GLY A 63 -9.87 11.50 22.03
C GLY A 63 -9.14 12.36 23.08
N SER A 64 -8.17 13.17 22.65
CA SER A 64 -7.43 14.07 23.54
C SER A 64 -8.32 15.15 24.15
N ILE A 65 -9.20 15.75 23.34
CA ILE A 65 -10.18 16.75 23.84
C ILE A 65 -11.11 16.11 24.87
N LYS A 66 -11.68 14.95 24.57
CA LYS A 66 -12.57 14.25 25.49
C LYS A 66 -11.90 13.90 26.82
N ILE A 67 -10.60 13.53 26.81
CA ILE A 67 -9.86 13.32 28.06
C ILE A 67 -9.75 14.62 28.85
N TYR A 68 -9.43 15.72 28.19
CA TYR A 68 -9.34 17.03 28.82
C TYR A 68 -10.68 17.46 29.45
N GLU A 69 -11.80 17.26 28.75
CA GLU A 69 -13.16 17.53 29.24
C GLU A 69 -13.48 16.69 30.48
N VAL A 70 -13.18 15.37 30.47
CA VAL A 70 -13.37 14.48 31.62
C VAL A 70 -12.54 14.93 32.82
N LEU A 71 -11.28 15.35 32.62
CA LEU A 71 -10.41 15.82 33.71
C LEU A 71 -10.91 17.14 34.31
N ASN A 72 -11.61 17.97 33.54
CA ASN A 72 -12.24 19.20 34.02
C ASN A 72 -13.64 18.99 34.64
N GLY A 73 -14.08 17.76 34.75
CA GLY A 73 -15.34 17.40 35.41
C GLY A 73 -16.58 17.51 34.51
N GLU A 74 -16.41 17.64 33.20
CA GLU A 74 -17.54 17.59 32.27
C GLU A 74 -18.14 16.18 32.19
N ILE A 75 -19.47 16.13 32.20
CA ILE A 75 -20.21 14.86 32.19
C ILE A 75 -20.50 14.50 30.74
N ILE A 76 -19.86 13.43 30.25
CA ILE A 76 -20.20 12.83 28.94
C ILE A 76 -21.62 12.26 28.99
N GLU A 77 -22.46 12.60 27.99
CA GLU A 77 -23.84 12.10 27.88
C GLU A 77 -23.93 10.57 27.92
N ARG A 78 -24.99 10.06 28.54
CA ARG A 78 -25.23 8.61 28.61
C ARG A 78 -25.63 8.09 27.23
N PRO A 79 -24.88 7.15 26.65
CA PRO A 79 -25.24 6.53 25.39
C PRO A 79 -26.53 5.67 25.56
N THR A 80 -27.26 5.55 24.46
CA THR A 80 -28.47 4.75 24.41
C THR A 80 -28.19 3.29 24.02
N TYR A 81 -29.04 2.34 24.41
CA TYR A 81 -28.96 0.95 23.94
C TYR A 81 -29.00 0.83 22.41
N LEU A 82 -29.70 1.75 21.74
CA LEU A 82 -29.74 1.82 20.27
C LEU A 82 -28.34 2.11 19.71
N ALA A 83 -27.58 3.04 20.31
CA ALA A 83 -26.21 3.36 19.89
C ALA A 83 -25.30 2.13 20.05
N LEU A 84 -25.44 1.34 21.12
CA LEU A 84 -24.72 0.10 21.34
C LEU A 84 -25.02 -0.94 20.23
N ALA A 85 -26.29 -1.14 19.91
CA ALA A 85 -26.71 -2.08 18.88
C ALA A 85 -26.19 -1.66 17.49
N MET A 86 -26.28 -0.36 17.16
CA MET A 86 -25.77 0.18 15.89
C MET A 86 -24.25 0.05 15.77
N ALA A 87 -23.50 0.29 16.86
CA ALA A 87 -22.06 0.07 16.88
C ALA A 87 -21.70 -1.40 16.63
N ALA A 88 -22.40 -2.33 17.25
CA ALA A 88 -22.19 -3.77 17.05
C ALA A 88 -22.47 -4.19 15.59
N VAL A 89 -23.56 -3.72 14.98
CA VAL A 89 -23.88 -3.98 13.58
C VAL A 89 -22.82 -3.39 12.66
N SER A 90 -22.39 -2.15 12.93
CA SER A 90 -21.32 -1.48 12.16
C SER A 90 -20.02 -2.29 12.17
N ILE A 91 -19.60 -2.81 13.33
CA ILE A 91 -18.40 -3.64 13.45
C ILE A 91 -18.52 -4.89 12.58
N ILE A 92 -19.64 -5.61 12.65
CA ILE A 92 -19.85 -6.86 11.90
C ILE A 92 -19.78 -6.58 10.39
N VAL A 93 -20.46 -5.54 9.92
CA VAL A 93 -20.47 -5.18 8.50
C VAL A 93 -19.08 -4.74 8.02
N LYS A 94 -18.41 -3.85 8.76
CA LYS A 94 -17.09 -3.32 8.37
C LYS A 94 -16.00 -4.37 8.44
N GLU A 95 -16.03 -5.26 9.44
CA GLU A 95 -15.08 -6.39 9.50
C GLU A 95 -15.35 -7.41 8.38
N GLY A 96 -16.61 -7.64 8.00
CA GLY A 96 -16.97 -8.44 6.83
C GLY A 96 -16.43 -7.84 5.53
N LEU A 97 -16.59 -6.53 5.34
CA LEU A 97 -16.04 -5.80 4.19
C LEU A 97 -14.50 -5.86 4.17
N TYR A 98 -13.85 -5.71 5.32
CA TYR A 98 -12.40 -5.89 5.42
C TYR A 98 -11.96 -7.26 4.91
N TRP A 99 -12.52 -8.34 5.42
CA TRP A 99 -12.12 -9.70 5.01
C TRP A 99 -12.39 -9.98 3.54
N TYR A 100 -13.51 -9.49 3.02
CA TYR A 100 -13.84 -9.59 1.59
C TYR A 100 -12.81 -8.84 0.74
N THR A 101 -12.58 -7.58 1.05
CA THR A 101 -11.69 -6.69 0.29
C THR A 101 -10.22 -7.15 0.37
N ILE A 102 -9.73 -7.54 1.57
CA ILE A 102 -8.34 -7.99 1.73
C ILE A 102 -8.07 -9.31 1.01
N THR A 103 -9.07 -10.21 0.97
CA THR A 103 -8.95 -11.49 0.26
C THR A 103 -8.84 -11.25 -1.25
N ILE A 104 -9.69 -10.39 -1.80
CA ILE A 104 -9.60 -10.01 -3.21
C ILE A 104 -8.26 -9.32 -3.49
N GLY A 105 -7.88 -8.33 -2.69
CA GLY A 105 -6.65 -7.57 -2.87
C GLY A 105 -5.40 -8.44 -2.88
N ARG A 106 -5.35 -9.45 -2.02
CA ARG A 106 -4.25 -10.43 -2.01
C ARG A 106 -4.26 -11.34 -3.23
N ASN A 107 -5.44 -11.78 -3.69
CA ASN A 107 -5.55 -12.66 -4.84
C ASN A 107 -5.14 -11.99 -6.16
N ILE A 108 -5.38 -10.69 -6.29
CA ILE A 108 -5.00 -9.91 -7.48
C ILE A 108 -3.68 -9.15 -7.28
N ASP A 109 -3.02 -9.33 -6.12
CA ASP A 109 -1.79 -8.62 -5.72
C ASP A 109 -1.90 -7.10 -5.87
N SER A 110 -3.02 -6.52 -5.40
CA SER A 110 -3.31 -5.08 -5.50
C SER A 110 -3.10 -4.36 -4.17
N PRO A 111 -2.05 -3.54 -4.04
CA PRO A 111 -1.81 -2.70 -2.86
C PRO A 111 -2.96 -1.72 -2.58
N ALA A 112 -3.60 -1.17 -3.62
CA ALA A 112 -4.71 -0.24 -3.47
C ALA A 112 -5.95 -0.91 -2.86
N VAL A 113 -6.31 -2.13 -3.31
CA VAL A 113 -7.42 -2.90 -2.72
C VAL A 113 -7.10 -3.30 -1.28
N ILE A 114 -5.85 -3.70 -1.00
CA ILE A 114 -5.39 -4.00 0.36
C ILE A 114 -5.50 -2.76 1.26
N ALA A 115 -5.08 -1.60 0.79
CA ALA A 115 -5.19 -0.34 1.52
C ALA A 115 -6.65 0.03 1.82
N ASN A 116 -7.55 -0.17 0.84
CA ASN A 116 -8.99 0.04 1.02
C ASN A 116 -9.59 -0.93 2.07
N GLY A 117 -9.16 -2.19 2.06
CA GLY A 117 -9.53 -3.12 3.13
C GLY A 117 -9.13 -2.60 4.51
N TRP A 118 -7.92 -2.09 4.66
CA TRP A 118 -7.47 -1.50 5.92
C TRP A 118 -8.25 -0.23 6.31
N HIS A 119 -8.74 0.54 5.34
CA HIS A 119 -9.66 1.66 5.61
C HIS A 119 -10.95 1.17 6.29
N HIS A 120 -11.63 0.17 5.75
CA HIS A 120 -12.81 -0.44 6.38
C HIS A 120 -12.53 -0.98 7.80
N ARG A 121 -11.37 -1.59 7.99
CA ARG A 121 -10.95 -2.10 9.31
C ARG A 121 -10.66 -0.99 10.31
N SER A 122 -10.11 0.13 9.86
CA SER A 122 -9.90 1.31 10.69
C SER A 122 -11.21 1.84 11.27
N ASP A 123 -12.25 1.85 10.45
CA ASP A 123 -13.58 2.24 10.86
C ASP A 123 -14.21 1.23 11.83
N ALA A 124 -13.97 -0.08 11.62
CA ALA A 124 -14.40 -1.10 12.57
C ALA A 124 -13.73 -0.90 13.94
N PHE A 125 -12.43 -0.61 13.97
CA PHE A 125 -11.71 -0.33 15.24
C PHE A 125 -12.24 0.93 15.95
N SER A 126 -12.56 1.98 15.21
CA SER A 126 -13.22 3.15 15.80
C SER A 126 -14.55 2.78 16.45
N SER A 127 -15.36 1.95 15.78
CA SER A 127 -16.62 1.44 16.31
C SER A 127 -16.42 0.51 17.53
N ILE A 128 -15.37 -0.31 17.57
CA ILE A 128 -14.99 -1.12 18.73
C ILE A 128 -14.62 -0.24 19.92
N GLY A 129 -13.84 0.82 19.69
CA GLY A 129 -13.50 1.79 20.73
C GLY A 129 -14.75 2.41 21.36
N THR A 130 -15.68 2.86 20.51
CA THR A 130 -16.97 3.40 20.95
C THR A 130 -17.79 2.35 21.71
N LEU A 131 -17.83 1.10 21.25
CA LEU A 131 -18.56 0.02 21.92
C LEU A 131 -18.01 -0.24 23.34
N ILE A 132 -16.68 -0.29 23.49
CA ILE A 132 -16.01 -0.48 24.79
C ILE A 132 -16.32 0.71 25.71
N GLY A 133 -16.21 1.93 25.21
CA GLY A 133 -16.50 3.15 25.98
C GLY A 133 -17.94 3.21 26.47
N ILE A 134 -18.90 2.94 25.57
CA ILE A 134 -20.33 2.86 25.88
C ILE A 134 -20.60 1.78 26.93
N SER A 135 -20.09 0.57 26.72
CA SER A 135 -20.28 -0.56 27.63
C SER A 135 -19.69 -0.27 29.01
N GLY A 136 -18.47 0.30 29.07
CA GLY A 136 -17.83 0.72 30.32
C GLY A 136 -18.67 1.73 31.08
N ALA A 137 -19.18 2.77 30.43
CA ALA A 137 -20.02 3.78 31.05
C ALA A 137 -21.36 3.22 31.56
N MET A 138 -21.95 2.25 30.85
CA MET A 138 -23.25 1.66 31.20
C MET A 138 -23.15 0.66 32.35
N PHE A 139 -22.13 -0.21 32.36
CA PHE A 139 -22.06 -1.34 33.29
C PHE A 139 -21.16 -1.09 34.50
N LEU A 140 -20.11 -0.24 34.36
CA LEU A 140 -19.12 0.01 35.40
C LEU A 140 -19.29 1.37 36.12
N GLY A 141 -20.16 2.23 35.57
CA GLY A 141 -20.49 3.54 36.15
C GLY A 141 -19.67 4.72 35.63
N GLU A 142 -19.94 5.91 36.18
CA GLU A 142 -19.46 7.19 35.62
C GLU A 142 -17.94 7.34 35.52
N ARG A 143 -17.20 6.75 36.44
CA ARG A 143 -15.72 6.80 36.44
C ARG A 143 -15.09 6.11 35.24
N TRP A 144 -15.81 5.16 34.61
CA TRP A 144 -15.32 4.38 33.47
C TRP A 144 -15.62 5.02 32.11
N ARG A 145 -16.28 6.19 32.09
CA ARG A 145 -16.52 6.93 30.83
C ARG A 145 -15.21 7.39 30.15
N VAL A 146 -14.11 7.44 30.91
CA VAL A 146 -12.77 7.73 30.38
C VAL A 146 -12.23 6.63 29.44
N LEU A 147 -12.82 5.42 29.47
CA LEU A 147 -12.41 4.34 28.57
C LEU A 147 -12.62 4.66 27.11
N ASP A 148 -13.72 5.34 26.73
CA ASP A 148 -14.00 5.73 25.35
C ASP A 148 -12.85 6.58 24.74
N PRO A 149 -12.46 7.72 25.33
CA PRO A 149 -11.36 8.50 24.80
C PRO A 149 -10.00 7.80 24.89
N ILE A 150 -9.72 6.98 25.91
CA ILE A 150 -8.48 6.20 25.98
C ILE A 150 -8.42 5.19 24.82
N THR A 151 -9.50 4.46 24.60
CA THR A 151 -9.58 3.49 23.51
C THR A 151 -9.44 4.18 22.17
N SER A 152 -10.05 5.36 22.00
CA SER A 152 -9.90 6.18 20.79
C SER A 152 -8.44 6.57 20.53
N LEU A 153 -7.65 6.95 21.56
CA LEU A 153 -6.22 7.25 21.40
C LEU A 153 -5.44 6.01 20.95
N VAL A 154 -5.69 4.85 21.56
CA VAL A 154 -5.01 3.58 21.20
C VAL A 154 -5.33 3.22 19.74
N VAL A 155 -6.59 3.31 19.35
CA VAL A 155 -7.04 3.06 17.97
C VAL A 155 -6.38 4.06 17.00
N GLY A 156 -6.34 5.34 17.34
CA GLY A 156 -5.70 6.37 16.52
C GLY A 156 -4.21 6.07 16.26
N ILE A 157 -3.45 5.68 17.29
CA ILE A 157 -2.04 5.29 17.16
C ILE A 157 -1.90 4.05 16.25
N PHE A 158 -2.78 3.06 16.42
CA PHE A 158 -2.75 1.85 15.60
C PHE A 158 -3.02 2.17 14.12
N ILE A 159 -4.07 2.97 13.82
CA ILE A 159 -4.42 3.38 12.45
C ILE A 159 -3.27 4.19 11.83
N PHE A 160 -2.63 5.08 12.61
CA PHE A 160 -1.46 5.82 12.15
C PHE A 160 -0.31 4.88 11.71
N GLY A 161 -0.03 3.83 12.50
CA GLY A 161 0.95 2.81 12.15
C GLY A 161 0.62 2.06 10.85
N VAL A 162 -0.66 1.72 10.65
CA VAL A 162 -1.14 1.09 9.40
C VAL A 162 -0.97 2.04 8.22
N ALA A 163 -1.41 3.29 8.36
CA ALA A 163 -1.28 4.32 7.32
C ALA A 163 0.19 4.50 6.90
N TYR A 164 1.12 4.57 7.86
CA TYR A 164 2.55 4.64 7.60
C TYR A 164 3.08 3.42 6.82
N LYS A 165 2.67 2.22 7.25
CA LYS A 165 3.08 0.95 6.61
C LYS A 165 2.61 0.86 5.14
N LEU A 166 1.46 1.44 4.82
CA LEU A 166 0.92 1.47 3.46
C LEU A 166 1.53 2.62 2.63
N ALA A 167 1.70 3.81 3.23
CA ALA A 167 2.24 4.98 2.54
C ALA A 167 3.71 4.82 2.14
N ARG A 168 4.53 4.25 3.04
CA ARG A 168 5.98 4.17 2.83
C ARG A 168 6.38 3.48 1.52
N PRO A 169 5.91 2.25 1.20
CA PRO A 169 6.25 1.59 -0.06
C PRO A 169 5.76 2.39 -1.28
N SER A 170 4.55 2.98 -1.19
CA SER A 170 3.98 3.76 -2.28
C SER A 170 4.81 5.02 -2.58
N ILE A 171 5.25 5.74 -1.54
CA ILE A 171 6.13 6.90 -1.69
C ILE A 171 7.48 6.47 -2.28
N GLN A 172 8.06 5.38 -1.78
CA GLN A 172 9.33 4.86 -2.28
C GLN A 172 9.26 4.51 -3.77
N GLU A 173 8.18 3.84 -4.20
CA GLU A 173 7.97 3.51 -5.60
C GLU A 173 7.76 4.75 -6.49
N LEU A 174 6.98 5.74 -6.02
CA LEU A 174 6.78 7.00 -6.75
C LEU A 174 8.07 7.82 -6.88
N LEU A 175 8.98 7.70 -5.91
CA LEU A 175 10.31 8.34 -5.90
C LEU A 175 11.39 7.49 -6.57
N GLU A 176 11.02 6.48 -7.36
CA GLU A 176 11.96 5.65 -8.14
C GLU A 176 12.99 4.92 -7.27
N MET A 177 12.62 4.50 -6.06
CA MET A 177 13.52 3.73 -5.19
C MET A 177 13.84 2.37 -5.82
N SER A 178 15.08 1.94 -5.68
CA SER A 178 15.53 0.60 -6.10
C SER A 178 14.72 -0.52 -5.46
N LEU A 179 14.69 -1.66 -6.11
CA LEU A 179 14.12 -2.88 -5.54
C LEU A 179 14.90 -3.30 -4.27
N PRO A 180 14.30 -4.12 -3.39
CA PRO A 180 14.98 -4.64 -2.21
C PRO A 180 16.29 -5.36 -2.59
N GLU A 181 17.29 -5.24 -1.75
CA GLU A 181 18.64 -5.79 -1.98
C GLU A 181 18.63 -7.29 -2.32
N GLU A 182 17.78 -8.07 -1.69
CA GLU A 182 17.59 -9.50 -1.98
C GLU A 182 17.14 -9.74 -3.42
N VAL A 183 16.25 -8.89 -3.94
CA VAL A 183 15.77 -8.97 -5.33
C VAL A 183 16.87 -8.55 -6.29
N GLU A 184 17.61 -7.46 -5.99
CA GLU A 184 18.73 -7.02 -6.82
C GLU A 184 19.87 -8.06 -6.87
N GLN A 185 20.15 -8.75 -5.77
CA GLN A 185 21.12 -9.86 -5.73
C GLN A 185 20.66 -11.01 -6.64
N ASN A 186 19.38 -11.39 -6.59
CA ASN A 186 18.84 -12.43 -7.48
C ASN A 186 18.92 -12.00 -8.96
N ILE A 187 18.65 -10.74 -9.27
CA ILE A 187 18.82 -10.18 -10.63
C ILE A 187 20.30 -10.31 -11.05
N ALA A 188 21.23 -9.89 -10.19
CA ALA A 188 22.65 -9.94 -10.45
C ALA A 188 23.14 -11.37 -10.72
N GLU A 189 22.68 -12.34 -9.93
CA GLU A 189 23.00 -13.77 -10.12
C GLU A 189 22.52 -14.27 -11.48
N LYS A 190 21.28 -13.95 -11.88
CA LYS A 190 20.73 -14.35 -13.18
C LYS A 190 21.51 -13.78 -14.36
N ILE A 191 21.90 -12.51 -14.26
CA ILE A 191 22.72 -11.87 -15.28
C ILE A 191 24.09 -12.59 -15.39
N GLN A 192 24.74 -12.85 -14.27
CA GLN A 192 26.07 -13.45 -14.21
C GLN A 192 26.09 -14.91 -14.68
N GLN A 193 24.98 -15.65 -14.48
CA GLN A 193 24.81 -17.04 -14.92
C GLN A 193 24.52 -17.17 -16.41
N THR A 194 24.21 -16.05 -17.12
CA THR A 194 23.88 -16.11 -18.56
C THR A 194 25.16 -16.31 -19.37
N PRO A 195 25.23 -17.37 -20.21
CA PRO A 195 26.40 -17.66 -21.04
C PRO A 195 26.74 -16.50 -21.98
N GLY A 196 28.00 -16.09 -22.01
CA GLY A 196 28.48 -15.00 -22.85
C GLY A 196 28.52 -13.63 -22.16
N VAL A 197 27.91 -13.47 -20.99
CA VAL A 197 28.09 -12.30 -20.13
C VAL A 197 29.42 -12.45 -19.38
N ILE A 198 30.38 -11.55 -19.63
CA ILE A 198 31.69 -11.54 -18.95
C ILE A 198 31.61 -10.73 -17.66
N ALA A 199 30.92 -9.61 -17.70
CA ALA A 199 30.68 -8.74 -16.55
C ALA A 199 29.42 -7.89 -16.78
N PHE A 200 28.87 -7.32 -15.70
CA PHE A 200 27.82 -6.31 -15.80
C PHE A 200 28.09 -5.17 -14.83
N HIS A 201 27.48 -4.03 -15.07
CA HIS A 201 27.53 -2.85 -14.20
C HIS A 201 26.35 -1.90 -14.47
N HIS A 202 26.26 -0.79 -13.73
CA HIS A 202 25.17 0.17 -13.82
C HIS A 202 23.77 -0.47 -13.70
N LEU A 203 23.66 -1.53 -12.88
CA LEU A 203 22.35 -2.09 -12.56
C LEU A 203 21.52 -1.01 -11.85
N ARG A 204 20.38 -0.70 -12.41
CA ARG A 204 19.35 0.18 -11.84
C ARG A 204 18.02 -0.53 -11.90
N THR A 205 17.29 -0.49 -10.83
CA THR A 205 16.02 -1.17 -10.72
C THR A 205 14.97 -0.23 -10.18
N ARG A 206 13.72 -0.43 -10.57
CA ARG A 206 12.58 0.26 -9.99
C ARG A 206 11.31 -0.55 -10.20
N LYS A 207 10.27 -0.20 -9.43
CA LYS A 207 8.96 -0.79 -9.54
C LYS A 207 8.00 0.15 -10.29
N ASN A 208 7.10 -0.41 -11.09
CA ASN A 208 5.99 0.28 -11.72
C ASN A 208 4.72 -0.57 -11.54
N GLY A 209 3.98 -0.35 -10.44
CA GLY A 209 2.90 -1.24 -10.03
C GLY A 209 3.40 -2.67 -9.79
N ASN A 210 2.86 -3.63 -10.51
CA ASN A 210 3.26 -5.03 -10.44
C ASN A 210 4.36 -5.43 -11.44
N THR A 211 5.04 -4.43 -12.04
CA THR A 211 6.07 -4.65 -13.05
C THR A 211 7.41 -4.16 -12.53
N PHE A 212 8.48 -4.92 -12.76
CA PHE A 212 9.84 -4.45 -12.53
C PHE A 212 10.41 -3.82 -13.80
N ILE A 213 11.16 -2.74 -13.62
CA ILE A 213 11.95 -2.10 -14.68
C ILE A 213 13.41 -2.25 -14.27
N ILE A 214 14.21 -2.85 -15.16
CA ILE A 214 15.59 -3.23 -14.90
C ILE A 214 16.44 -2.65 -16.03
N ASP A 215 17.33 -1.72 -15.69
CA ASP A 215 18.29 -1.13 -16.62
C ASP A 215 19.68 -1.59 -16.25
N MET A 216 20.49 -2.03 -17.21
CA MET A 216 21.84 -2.51 -16.96
C MET A 216 22.77 -2.38 -18.17
N HIS A 217 24.05 -2.45 -17.91
CA HIS A 217 25.07 -2.64 -18.94
C HIS A 217 25.70 -4.02 -18.78
N ILE A 218 25.80 -4.78 -19.87
CA ILE A 218 26.52 -6.06 -19.92
C ILE A 218 27.79 -5.93 -20.77
N LYS A 219 28.83 -6.63 -20.37
CA LYS A 219 30.09 -6.75 -21.12
C LYS A 219 30.19 -8.10 -21.74
N VAL A 220 30.40 -8.11 -23.07
CA VAL A 220 30.57 -9.31 -23.87
C VAL A 220 31.95 -9.31 -24.54
N ASP A 221 32.32 -10.43 -25.13
CA ASP A 221 33.55 -10.58 -25.90
C ASP A 221 33.62 -9.50 -27.00
N PRO A 222 34.69 -8.68 -27.06
CA PRO A 222 34.84 -7.58 -28.05
C PRO A 222 34.85 -8.09 -29.49
N ASP A 223 35.23 -9.35 -29.73
CA ASP A 223 35.24 -9.95 -31.07
C ASP A 223 33.91 -10.60 -31.46
N SER A 224 32.88 -10.48 -30.60
CA SER A 224 31.54 -10.97 -30.91
C SER A 224 30.90 -10.15 -32.01
N SER A 225 30.24 -10.84 -32.95
CA SER A 225 29.36 -10.17 -33.90
C SER A 225 28.19 -9.50 -33.18
N ILE A 226 27.61 -8.45 -33.78
CA ILE A 226 26.42 -7.78 -33.24
C ILE A 226 25.26 -8.77 -33.01
N VAL A 227 25.09 -9.76 -33.92
CA VAL A 227 24.06 -10.79 -33.80
C VAL A 227 24.30 -11.61 -32.52
N LYS A 228 25.52 -12.09 -32.30
CA LYS A 228 25.85 -12.89 -31.11
C LYS A 228 25.69 -12.06 -29.81
N ALA A 229 26.09 -10.79 -29.83
CA ALA A 229 25.92 -9.90 -28.69
C ALA A 229 24.42 -9.62 -28.37
N HIS A 230 23.60 -9.47 -29.41
CA HIS A 230 22.15 -9.35 -29.29
C HIS A 230 21.52 -10.64 -28.73
N ASP A 231 21.92 -11.81 -29.20
CA ASP A 231 21.41 -13.09 -28.68
C ASP A 231 21.73 -13.27 -27.18
N ILE A 232 22.92 -12.83 -26.73
CA ILE A 232 23.28 -12.84 -25.30
C ILE A 232 22.35 -11.91 -24.51
N ALA A 233 22.11 -10.70 -24.99
CA ALA A 233 21.19 -9.76 -24.34
C ALA A 233 19.76 -10.31 -24.28
N THR A 234 19.28 -10.94 -25.35
CA THR A 234 17.96 -11.58 -25.38
C THR A 234 17.86 -12.72 -24.35
N GLN A 235 18.91 -13.53 -24.19
CA GLN A 235 18.94 -14.59 -23.17
C GLN A 235 18.89 -14.02 -21.75
N VAL A 236 19.58 -12.90 -21.46
CA VAL A 236 19.48 -12.20 -20.18
C VAL A 236 18.04 -11.71 -19.95
N GLU A 237 17.46 -11.06 -20.95
CA GLU A 237 16.08 -10.55 -20.89
C GLU A 237 15.07 -11.67 -20.62
N GLU A 238 15.15 -12.77 -21.36
CA GLU A 238 14.25 -13.95 -21.19
C GLU A 238 14.41 -14.59 -19.81
N SER A 239 15.64 -14.74 -19.32
CA SER A 239 15.93 -15.25 -17.98
C SER A 239 15.29 -14.40 -16.89
N LEU A 240 15.41 -13.07 -16.99
CA LEU A 240 14.81 -12.14 -16.04
C LEU A 240 13.28 -12.14 -16.15
N LYS A 241 12.71 -12.12 -17.36
CA LYS A 241 11.25 -12.21 -17.56
C LYS A 241 10.65 -13.53 -17.06
N THR A 242 11.39 -14.61 -17.19
CA THR A 242 10.95 -15.93 -16.66
C THR A 242 10.95 -15.95 -15.14
N THR A 243 11.91 -15.28 -14.50
CA THR A 243 12.05 -15.25 -13.04
C THR A 243 11.11 -14.23 -12.38
N PHE A 244 10.98 -13.03 -12.93
CA PHE A 244 10.28 -11.90 -12.33
C PHE A 244 8.93 -11.56 -12.98
N GLY A 245 8.53 -12.32 -14.00
CA GLY A 245 7.27 -12.18 -14.70
C GLY A 245 7.41 -11.57 -16.10
N LYS A 246 6.52 -11.99 -17.00
CA LYS A 246 6.55 -11.61 -18.43
C LYS A 246 6.42 -10.12 -18.70
N ARG A 247 5.87 -9.35 -17.75
CA ARG A 247 5.72 -7.89 -17.86
C ARG A 247 6.97 -7.12 -17.46
N THR A 248 8.00 -7.80 -16.90
CA THR A 248 9.27 -7.16 -16.55
C THR A 248 9.88 -6.50 -17.78
N GLN A 249 10.20 -5.23 -17.67
CA GLN A 249 10.85 -4.46 -18.73
C GLN A 249 12.35 -4.45 -18.45
N VAL A 250 13.14 -4.84 -19.44
CA VAL A 250 14.58 -4.98 -19.32
C VAL A 250 15.27 -4.18 -20.42
N ASN A 251 16.07 -3.20 -20.04
CA ASN A 251 16.88 -2.40 -20.96
C ASN A 251 18.34 -2.76 -20.78
N ILE A 252 18.97 -3.23 -21.84
CA ILE A 252 20.34 -3.71 -21.80
C ILE A 252 21.21 -2.89 -22.76
N HIS A 253 22.22 -2.23 -22.19
CA HIS A 253 23.29 -1.64 -23.00
C HIS A 253 24.43 -2.65 -23.09
N ILE A 254 24.85 -2.97 -24.33
CA ILE A 254 25.91 -3.94 -24.58
C ILE A 254 27.21 -3.19 -24.80
N GLU A 255 28.27 -3.60 -24.05
CA GLU A 255 29.61 -3.03 -24.16
C GLU A 255 30.65 -4.13 -24.44
N PRO A 256 31.73 -3.82 -25.16
CA PRO A 256 32.85 -4.75 -25.28
C PRO A 256 33.62 -4.85 -23.96
N TYR A 257 34.05 -6.05 -23.59
CA TYR A 257 34.91 -6.25 -22.46
C TYR A 257 36.36 -5.92 -22.83
N LEU A 258 36.81 -4.72 -22.51
CA LEU A 258 38.20 -4.30 -22.71
C LEU A 258 38.96 -4.56 -21.41
N GLN A 259 39.99 -5.43 -21.47
CA GLN A 259 40.92 -5.56 -20.34
C GLN A 259 41.64 -4.21 -20.14
N LYS A 260 41.51 -3.64 -18.95
CA LYS A 260 42.34 -2.49 -18.58
C LYS A 260 43.81 -2.99 -18.52
N ASN A 261 44.61 -2.53 -19.47
CA ASN A 261 46.09 -2.64 -19.36
C ASN A 261 46.60 -1.91 -18.10
#